data_b954448ef01c535727907f204d287714
#
_entry.id   b954448ef01c535727907f204d287714
#
_cell.length_a   1.000
_cell.length_b   1.000
_cell.length_c   1.000
_cell.angle_alpha   90.00
_cell.angle_beta   90.00
_cell.angle_gamma   90.00
#
_symmetry.space_group_name_H-M   'P 1'
#
loop_
_entity.id
_entity.type
_entity.pdbx_description
1 polymer ?
#
loop_
_entity_poly.entity_id
_entity_poly.type
_entity_poly.pdbx_seq_one_letter_code
_entity_poly.pdbx_strand_id
1 'polypeptide(L)'
;MKVPGIIVARTDAESATFLEGRGDERDHPFILGATSVDLPTYKVGYLAILRKLRKLGVDDARGHLLYKISAAEYDEASAWLERTGVMRVLEESAKAFQQADRSVVEALLDRVETQYLEAWQSEAGLTSYPQAVADVIEFRASEGERFDLSAEEWLAFANRTSFHAARARAKSMGIDIIWDCELSKTAEGYYQIQGGIEYAVARSLAVGPFADMLWMETKTADLVDARRFAEAIHGEFPSKMLAYNLSPSFNWDTTGMSEEEMRRFPEELGKLGFVFNFITYGGHQIDGLAAEEFAAALKQDGMLSLARLQRRFRLVESPYRTPQTLVGGPRLDAALMASSGGTAATKAMGEGSTQHQHLVQTEVPTKLLEEWLAMWAKHYQIPYSLCVGLRPNTAGSELLELTLSKTSGKLVANIIFDVIVDRRGRNILSVRDQNTFDIALRKKRLMTLAHLFLVHRYKIWSVHYVSPTDDNRYQAQKMKTHGLFSDVHDEVGDVIVADVSAEGIKILLAPDRDRLNALIQRKYPYVPVDVGAQIPQSTGHAESRA
;
A
#
# COMPACT_ATOMS: atom_id res chain seq x y z
N MET A 1 1.67 -31.90 18.70
CA MET A 1 1.22 -30.54 19.09
C MET A 1 0.52 -29.93 17.88
N LYS A 2 -0.75 -29.53 17.98
CA LYS A 2 -1.41 -28.80 16.89
C LYS A 2 -1.01 -27.33 17.00
N VAL A 3 -0.34 -26.80 15.99
CA VAL A 3 -0.01 -25.39 15.93
C VAL A 3 -1.23 -24.69 15.31
N PRO A 4 -1.85 -23.71 16.01
CA PRO A 4 -2.90 -22.91 15.41
C PRO A 4 -2.30 -22.05 14.29
N GLY A 5 -2.92 -22.07 13.13
CA GLY A 5 -2.49 -21.30 11.98
C GLY A 5 -3.63 -21.05 11.01
N ILE A 6 -3.51 -20.05 10.17
CA ILE A 6 -4.43 -19.74 9.07
C ILE A 6 -3.74 -20.15 7.77
N ILE A 7 -4.41 -20.96 6.97
CA ILE A 7 -3.93 -21.37 5.65
C ILE A 7 -4.44 -20.34 4.64
N VAL A 8 -3.51 -19.64 3.99
CA VAL A 8 -3.81 -18.72 2.88
C VAL A 8 -3.40 -19.39 1.58
N ALA A 9 -4.36 -19.61 0.69
CA ALA A 9 -4.07 -20.10 -0.66
C ALA A 9 -3.98 -18.94 -1.63
N ARG A 10 -2.82 -18.81 -2.29
CA ARG A 10 -2.55 -17.80 -3.31
C ARG A 10 -2.69 -18.40 -4.71
N THR A 11 -3.23 -17.62 -5.63
CA THR A 11 -3.16 -17.89 -7.06
C THR A 11 -2.60 -16.69 -7.82
N ASP A 12 -1.73 -16.95 -8.79
CA ASP A 12 -1.20 -15.98 -9.74
C ASP A 12 -1.86 -16.14 -11.14
N ALA A 13 -2.95 -16.87 -11.21
CA ALA A 13 -3.61 -17.25 -12.45
C ALA A 13 -4.15 -16.04 -13.25
N GLU A 14 -4.48 -14.93 -12.59
CA GLU A 14 -4.92 -13.70 -13.28
C GLU A 14 -3.85 -13.19 -14.25
N SER A 15 -2.59 -13.21 -13.83
CA SER A 15 -1.47 -12.70 -14.62
C SER A 15 -0.67 -13.79 -15.36
N ALA A 16 -1.04 -15.05 -15.20
CA ALA A 16 -0.30 -16.17 -15.75
C ALA A 16 -0.40 -16.21 -17.27
N THR A 17 0.73 -16.50 -17.90
CA THR A 17 0.85 -16.68 -19.35
C THR A 17 1.32 -18.09 -19.74
N PHE A 18 1.91 -18.83 -18.78
CA PHE A 18 2.51 -20.13 -19.01
C PHE A 18 2.18 -21.12 -17.89
N LEU A 19 2.15 -22.41 -18.25
CA LEU A 19 1.93 -23.53 -17.37
C LEU A 19 2.96 -24.61 -17.65
N GLU A 20 3.61 -25.14 -16.62
CA GLU A 20 4.65 -26.17 -16.75
C GLU A 20 4.09 -27.51 -17.25
N GLY A 21 2.88 -27.87 -16.81
CA GLY A 21 2.28 -29.13 -17.17
C GLY A 21 0.75 -29.08 -17.17
N ARG A 22 0.11 -29.96 -17.92
CA ARG A 22 -1.35 -30.08 -18.04
C ARG A 22 -1.96 -31.24 -17.25
N GLY A 23 -1.33 -31.60 -16.12
CA GLY A 23 -1.83 -32.72 -15.29
C GLY A 23 -3.11 -32.42 -14.53
N ASP A 24 -3.40 -31.13 -14.28
CA ASP A 24 -4.62 -30.70 -13.61
C ASP A 24 -5.71 -30.38 -14.66
N GLU A 25 -6.80 -31.15 -14.64
CA GLU A 25 -7.90 -30.99 -15.59
C GLU A 25 -8.59 -29.63 -15.50
N ARG A 26 -8.47 -28.94 -14.35
CA ARG A 26 -9.03 -27.61 -14.13
C ARG A 26 -8.31 -26.50 -14.89
N ASP A 27 -7.07 -26.76 -15.31
CA ASP A 27 -6.29 -25.86 -16.16
C ASP A 27 -6.64 -26.01 -17.66
N HIS A 28 -7.20 -27.16 -18.05
CA HIS A 28 -7.47 -27.47 -19.45
C HIS A 28 -8.26 -26.41 -20.21
N PRO A 29 -9.30 -25.78 -19.63
CA PRO A 29 -10.08 -24.78 -20.33
C PRO A 29 -9.30 -23.52 -20.70
N PHE A 30 -8.18 -23.28 -20.02
CA PHE A 30 -7.37 -22.06 -20.17
C PHE A 30 -6.10 -22.28 -20.97
N ILE A 31 -5.78 -23.52 -21.31
CA ILE A 31 -4.65 -23.84 -22.19
C ILE A 31 -4.96 -23.35 -23.59
N LEU A 32 -3.98 -22.68 -24.20
CA LEU A 32 -4.06 -22.20 -25.58
C LEU A 32 -3.48 -23.24 -26.54
N GLY A 33 -4.15 -23.44 -27.65
CA GLY A 33 -3.72 -24.35 -28.72
C GLY A 33 -3.91 -23.71 -30.08
N ALA A 34 -3.16 -24.22 -31.05
CA ALA A 34 -3.27 -23.84 -32.46
C ALA A 34 -4.49 -24.51 -33.08
N THR A 35 -5.26 -23.77 -33.87
CA THR A 35 -6.36 -24.29 -34.71
C THR A 35 -5.94 -24.50 -36.14
N SER A 36 -4.70 -24.15 -36.51
CA SER A 36 -4.02 -24.42 -37.77
C SER A 36 -2.82 -25.30 -37.53
N VAL A 37 -2.51 -26.18 -38.49
CA VAL A 37 -1.34 -27.10 -38.45
C VAL A 37 -0.32 -26.86 -39.56
N ASP A 38 -0.59 -25.93 -40.47
CA ASP A 38 0.27 -25.60 -41.60
C ASP A 38 1.34 -24.57 -41.26
N LEU A 39 1.94 -24.70 -40.05
CA LEU A 39 2.99 -23.82 -39.56
C LEU A 39 3.94 -24.60 -38.64
N PRO A 40 5.19 -24.17 -38.48
CA PRO A 40 6.11 -24.80 -37.53
C PRO A 40 5.58 -24.65 -36.11
N THR A 41 5.91 -25.58 -35.20
CA THR A 41 5.61 -25.39 -33.79
C THR A 41 6.25 -24.08 -33.31
N TYR A 42 5.62 -23.41 -32.37
CA TYR A 42 6.13 -22.15 -31.78
C TYR A 42 7.58 -22.29 -31.34
N LYS A 43 7.89 -23.40 -30.67
CA LYS A 43 9.25 -23.72 -30.23
C LYS A 43 10.24 -23.81 -31.41
N VAL A 44 9.88 -24.52 -32.46
CA VAL A 44 10.76 -24.73 -33.61
C VAL A 44 11.03 -23.43 -34.37
N GLY A 45 10.00 -22.60 -34.58
CA GLY A 45 10.16 -21.29 -35.19
C GLY A 45 11.06 -20.36 -34.36
N TYR A 46 10.86 -20.32 -33.04
CA TYR A 46 11.69 -19.52 -32.13
C TYR A 46 13.18 -19.99 -32.16
N LEU A 47 13.41 -21.30 -32.08
CA LEU A 47 14.75 -21.85 -32.14
C LEU A 47 15.42 -21.62 -33.51
N ALA A 48 14.66 -21.59 -34.61
CA ALA A 48 15.16 -21.23 -35.93
C ALA A 48 15.63 -19.75 -35.97
N ILE A 49 14.91 -18.84 -35.33
CA ILE A 49 15.34 -17.45 -35.16
C ILE A 49 16.69 -17.39 -34.44
N LEU A 50 16.80 -18.03 -33.28
CA LEU A 50 18.03 -18.03 -32.49
C LEU A 50 19.22 -18.64 -33.30
N ARG A 51 18.95 -19.72 -34.03
CA ARG A 51 19.98 -20.35 -34.90
C ARG A 51 20.40 -19.42 -36.05
N LYS A 52 19.47 -18.68 -36.64
CA LYS A 52 19.77 -17.72 -37.71
C LYS A 52 20.54 -16.52 -37.18
N LEU A 53 20.16 -15.96 -36.05
CA LEU A 53 20.89 -14.87 -35.37
C LEU A 53 22.35 -15.26 -35.12
N ARG A 54 22.58 -16.46 -34.61
CA ARG A 54 23.93 -17.00 -34.40
C ARG A 54 24.73 -17.11 -35.68
N LYS A 55 24.10 -17.58 -36.79
CA LYS A 55 24.74 -17.62 -38.10
C LYS A 55 25.10 -16.22 -38.63
N LEU A 56 24.38 -15.20 -38.21
CA LEU A 56 24.63 -13.80 -38.56
C LEU A 56 25.62 -13.11 -37.58
N GLY A 57 26.23 -13.87 -36.66
CA GLY A 57 27.22 -13.35 -35.71
C GLY A 57 26.64 -12.61 -34.52
N VAL A 58 25.36 -12.74 -34.30
CA VAL A 58 24.69 -12.24 -33.09
C VAL A 58 24.74 -13.32 -32.03
N ASP A 59 25.59 -13.13 -31.03
CA ASP A 59 25.67 -14.05 -29.89
C ASP A 59 24.61 -13.56 -28.86
N ASP A 60 23.47 -14.25 -28.82
CA ASP A 60 22.39 -13.89 -27.94
C ASP A 60 22.78 -14.18 -26.50
N ALA A 61 22.84 -13.11 -25.69
CA ALA A 61 23.11 -13.20 -24.26
C ALA A 61 21.95 -13.81 -23.44
N ARG A 62 20.78 -14.04 -24.05
CA ARG A 62 19.58 -14.59 -23.40
C ARG A 62 19.63 -16.09 -23.15
N GLY A 63 20.71 -16.73 -23.44
CA GLY A 63 20.93 -18.11 -23.06
C GLY A 63 21.45 -19.01 -24.14
N HIS A 64 21.96 -20.13 -23.68
CA HIS A 64 22.38 -21.22 -24.54
C HIS A 64 21.14 -21.94 -25.05
N LEU A 65 21.13 -22.25 -26.34
CA LEU A 65 20.13 -23.14 -26.92
C LEU A 65 20.19 -24.50 -26.19
N LEU A 66 19.27 -24.67 -25.26
CA LEU A 66 19.11 -25.92 -24.50
C LEU A 66 18.60 -27.06 -25.40
N TYR A 67 17.95 -26.71 -26.52
CA TYR A 67 17.31 -27.64 -27.41
C TYR A 67 17.85 -27.47 -28.83
N LYS A 68 18.05 -28.59 -29.50
CA LYS A 68 18.45 -28.65 -30.92
C LYS A 68 17.21 -28.91 -31.77
N ILE A 69 17.17 -28.29 -32.94
CA ILE A 69 16.23 -28.62 -34.02
C ILE A 69 17.01 -29.31 -35.15
N SER A 70 16.35 -30.22 -35.84
CA SER A 70 16.90 -30.89 -37.01
C SER A 70 17.16 -29.93 -38.19
N ALA A 71 17.85 -30.35 -39.22
CA ALA A 71 18.02 -29.54 -40.41
C ALA A 71 16.68 -29.33 -41.14
N ALA A 72 15.85 -30.37 -41.22
CA ALA A 72 14.54 -30.30 -41.86
C ALA A 72 13.59 -29.30 -41.13
N GLU A 73 13.49 -29.38 -39.79
CA GLU A 73 12.71 -28.43 -38.99
C GLU A 73 13.23 -26.99 -39.16
N TYR A 74 14.55 -26.81 -39.24
CA TYR A 74 15.12 -25.48 -39.46
C TYR A 74 14.77 -24.94 -40.87
N ASP A 75 14.83 -25.77 -41.90
CA ASP A 75 14.54 -25.35 -43.28
C ASP A 75 13.05 -25.03 -43.44
N GLU A 76 12.17 -25.85 -42.86
CA GLU A 76 10.73 -25.61 -42.83
C GLU A 76 10.38 -24.30 -42.06
N ALA A 77 10.93 -24.14 -40.87
CA ALA A 77 10.71 -22.92 -40.11
C ALA A 77 11.31 -21.68 -40.79
N SER A 78 12.47 -21.79 -41.44
CA SER A 78 13.06 -20.69 -42.19
C SER A 78 12.18 -20.26 -43.37
N ALA A 79 11.60 -21.20 -44.11
CA ALA A 79 10.67 -20.91 -45.20
C ALA A 79 9.41 -20.19 -44.68
N TRP A 80 8.91 -20.62 -43.54
CA TRP A 80 7.77 -19.94 -42.86
C TRP A 80 8.15 -18.52 -42.42
N LEU A 81 9.32 -18.30 -41.79
CA LEU A 81 9.82 -17.00 -41.37
C LEU A 81 10.05 -16.04 -42.55
N GLU A 82 10.47 -16.57 -43.72
CA GLU A 82 10.58 -15.78 -44.94
C GLU A 82 9.20 -15.35 -45.45
N ARG A 83 8.26 -16.28 -45.54
CA ARG A 83 6.90 -16.04 -46.02
C ARG A 83 6.15 -15.00 -45.17
N THR A 84 6.33 -15.02 -43.86
CA THR A 84 5.68 -14.09 -42.91
C THR A 84 6.42 -12.77 -42.78
N GLY A 85 7.59 -12.60 -43.39
CA GLY A 85 8.42 -11.39 -43.32
C GLY A 85 9.24 -11.24 -42.04
N VAL A 86 9.13 -12.15 -41.08
CA VAL A 86 9.93 -12.17 -39.86
C VAL A 86 11.43 -12.30 -40.16
N MET A 87 11.78 -13.11 -41.16
CA MET A 87 13.18 -13.28 -41.59
C MET A 87 13.81 -11.95 -42.01
N ARG A 88 13.07 -11.09 -42.73
CA ARG A 88 13.55 -9.78 -43.16
C ARG A 88 13.85 -8.89 -41.95
N VAL A 89 12.92 -8.81 -41.00
CA VAL A 89 13.08 -8.00 -39.77
C VAL A 89 14.31 -8.51 -38.99
N LEU A 90 14.49 -9.83 -38.91
CA LEU A 90 15.62 -10.46 -38.24
C LEU A 90 16.97 -10.08 -38.92
N GLU A 91 17.05 -10.13 -40.24
CA GLU A 91 18.27 -9.80 -40.98
C GLU A 91 18.61 -8.30 -40.94
N GLU A 92 17.61 -7.43 -41.02
CA GLU A 92 17.76 -5.98 -40.84
C GLU A 92 18.24 -5.65 -39.42
N SER A 93 17.67 -6.31 -38.42
CA SER A 93 18.05 -6.16 -37.01
C SER A 93 19.46 -6.64 -36.75
N ALA A 94 19.86 -7.79 -37.34
CA ALA A 94 21.21 -8.34 -37.23
C ALA A 94 22.29 -7.42 -37.86
N LYS A 95 21.97 -6.77 -38.98
CA LYS A 95 22.88 -5.77 -39.61
C LYS A 95 23.06 -4.54 -38.73
N ALA A 96 22.00 -4.05 -38.12
CA ALA A 96 22.06 -2.92 -37.18
C ALA A 96 22.82 -3.28 -35.90
N PHE A 97 22.74 -4.53 -35.45
CA PHE A 97 23.42 -5.06 -34.29
C PHE A 97 24.96 -4.98 -34.38
N GLN A 98 25.53 -5.26 -35.54
CA GLN A 98 27.00 -5.24 -35.75
C GLN A 98 27.63 -3.87 -35.55
N GLN A 99 26.82 -2.80 -35.39
CA GLN A 99 27.23 -1.40 -35.30
C GLN A 99 26.80 -0.69 -34.01
N ALA A 100 26.12 -1.38 -33.08
CA ALA A 100 25.39 -0.74 -32.01
C ALA A 100 25.80 -1.14 -30.58
N ASP A 101 25.47 -0.29 -29.60
CA ASP A 101 25.59 -0.53 -28.18
C ASP A 101 24.62 -1.64 -27.72
N ARG A 102 24.94 -2.33 -26.59
CA ARG A 102 24.20 -3.47 -26.07
C ARG A 102 22.72 -3.16 -25.78
N SER A 103 22.39 -1.95 -25.35
CA SER A 103 21.00 -1.51 -25.11
C SER A 103 20.13 -1.48 -26.37
N VAL A 104 20.76 -1.16 -27.51
CA VAL A 104 20.09 -1.16 -28.82
C VAL A 104 19.85 -2.59 -29.30
N VAL A 105 20.73 -3.51 -28.95
CA VAL A 105 20.63 -4.94 -29.26
C VAL A 105 19.39 -5.55 -28.61
N GLU A 106 19.17 -5.32 -27.34
CA GLU A 106 18.01 -5.86 -26.63
C GLU A 106 16.71 -5.38 -27.26
N ALA A 107 16.62 -4.09 -27.60
CA ALA A 107 15.45 -3.53 -28.27
C ALA A 107 15.21 -4.11 -29.68
N LEU A 108 16.28 -4.47 -30.39
CA LEU A 108 16.18 -5.13 -31.71
C LEU A 108 15.72 -6.60 -31.59
N LEU A 109 16.19 -7.31 -30.57
CA LEU A 109 15.76 -8.68 -30.30
C LEU A 109 14.31 -8.70 -29.85
N ASP A 110 13.89 -7.78 -28.98
CA ASP A 110 12.49 -7.64 -28.57
C ASP A 110 11.57 -7.38 -29.76
N ARG A 111 12.01 -6.55 -30.72
CA ARG A 111 11.27 -6.31 -31.96
C ARG A 111 11.11 -7.57 -32.81
N VAL A 112 12.16 -8.37 -32.96
CA VAL A 112 12.10 -9.63 -33.71
C VAL A 112 11.17 -10.62 -33.01
N GLU A 113 11.27 -10.75 -31.70
CA GLU A 113 10.41 -11.63 -30.90
C GLU A 113 8.94 -11.20 -30.98
N THR A 114 8.67 -9.90 -30.87
CA THR A 114 7.30 -9.35 -31.00
C THR A 114 6.74 -9.66 -32.39
N GLN A 115 7.48 -9.40 -33.45
CA GLN A 115 7.07 -9.69 -34.82
C GLN A 115 6.80 -11.18 -35.05
N TYR A 116 7.65 -12.05 -34.49
CA TYR A 116 7.47 -13.49 -34.55
C TYR A 116 6.23 -13.94 -33.82
N LEU A 117 6.04 -13.46 -32.60
CA LEU A 117 4.90 -13.79 -31.75
C LEU A 117 3.58 -13.41 -32.43
N GLU A 118 3.48 -12.18 -32.94
CA GLU A 118 2.28 -11.68 -33.64
C GLU A 118 1.98 -12.52 -34.89
N ALA A 119 2.99 -12.76 -35.72
CA ALA A 119 2.83 -13.55 -36.95
C ALA A 119 2.41 -14.99 -36.64
N TRP A 120 3.04 -15.61 -35.65
CA TRP A 120 2.75 -16.99 -35.28
C TRP A 120 1.34 -17.12 -34.66
N GLN A 121 1.00 -16.28 -33.71
CA GLN A 121 -0.32 -16.31 -33.04
C GLN A 121 -1.46 -16.07 -34.02
N SER A 122 -1.27 -15.14 -34.96
CA SER A 122 -2.25 -14.84 -35.99
C SER A 122 -2.51 -16.02 -36.93
N GLU A 123 -1.44 -16.70 -37.40
CA GLU A 123 -1.57 -17.80 -38.33
C GLU A 123 -1.99 -19.11 -37.63
N ALA A 124 -1.53 -19.33 -36.40
CA ALA A 124 -1.91 -20.47 -35.60
C ALA A 124 -3.39 -20.47 -35.21
N GLY A 125 -4.05 -19.31 -35.22
CA GLY A 125 -5.39 -19.16 -34.64
C GLY A 125 -5.38 -19.55 -33.18
N LEU A 126 -4.41 -19.00 -32.42
CA LEU A 126 -4.16 -19.38 -31.04
C LEU A 126 -5.35 -19.03 -30.14
N THR A 127 -5.98 -20.04 -29.56
CA THR A 127 -7.15 -19.87 -28.70
C THR A 127 -7.32 -21.05 -27.75
N SER A 128 -8.20 -20.93 -26.75
CA SER A 128 -8.56 -22.07 -25.90
C SER A 128 -9.52 -23.02 -26.65
N TYR A 129 -9.53 -24.30 -26.26
CA TYR A 129 -10.46 -25.26 -26.86
C TYR A 129 -11.94 -24.88 -26.67
N PRO A 130 -12.38 -24.45 -25.47
CA PRO A 130 -13.73 -23.95 -25.29
C PRO A 130 -14.12 -22.82 -26.25
N GLN A 131 -13.22 -21.84 -26.42
CA GLN A 131 -13.48 -20.70 -27.31
C GLN A 131 -13.52 -21.11 -28.78
N ALA A 132 -12.57 -21.96 -29.22
CA ALA A 132 -12.54 -22.45 -30.60
C ALA A 132 -13.83 -23.17 -31.01
N VAL A 133 -14.42 -23.94 -30.10
CA VAL A 133 -15.71 -24.61 -30.35
C VAL A 133 -16.87 -23.61 -30.28
N ALA A 134 -16.84 -22.63 -29.37
CA ALA A 134 -17.85 -21.57 -29.30
C ALA A 134 -17.92 -20.77 -30.60
N ASP A 135 -16.76 -20.40 -31.16
CA ASP A 135 -16.66 -19.68 -32.42
C ASP A 135 -17.30 -20.48 -33.59
N VAL A 136 -17.12 -21.82 -33.62
CA VAL A 136 -17.76 -22.70 -34.61
C VAL A 136 -19.27 -22.77 -34.40
N ILE A 137 -19.74 -22.82 -33.16
CA ILE A 137 -21.19 -22.80 -32.83
C ILE A 137 -21.81 -21.50 -33.36
N GLU A 138 -21.18 -20.36 -33.02
CA GLU A 138 -21.69 -19.05 -33.48
C GLU A 138 -21.69 -18.93 -35.00
N PHE A 139 -20.60 -19.32 -35.66
CA PHE A 139 -20.50 -19.27 -37.09
C PHE A 139 -21.58 -20.13 -37.79
N ARG A 140 -21.71 -21.43 -37.42
CA ARG A 140 -22.67 -22.32 -38.02
C ARG A 140 -24.13 -21.97 -37.66
N ALA A 141 -24.37 -21.43 -36.44
CA ALA A 141 -25.66 -20.92 -36.05
C ALA A 141 -26.10 -19.71 -36.92
N SER A 142 -25.15 -18.83 -37.29
CA SER A 142 -25.40 -17.76 -38.23
C SER A 142 -25.76 -18.23 -39.63
N GLU A 143 -25.30 -19.42 -40.02
CA GLU A 143 -25.65 -20.12 -41.27
C GLU A 143 -26.99 -20.92 -41.16
N GLY A 144 -27.65 -20.88 -39.99
CA GLY A 144 -28.94 -21.52 -39.75
C GLY A 144 -28.89 -22.93 -39.17
N GLU A 145 -27.74 -23.44 -38.79
CA GLU A 145 -27.59 -24.72 -38.08
C GLU A 145 -28.07 -24.57 -36.62
N ARG A 146 -28.69 -25.64 -36.08
CA ARG A 146 -29.16 -25.64 -34.69
C ARG A 146 -28.32 -26.61 -33.87
N PHE A 147 -27.90 -26.15 -32.69
CA PHE A 147 -27.15 -26.94 -31.71
C PHE A 147 -27.96 -27.13 -30.43
N ASP A 148 -27.63 -28.16 -29.68
CA ASP A 148 -28.22 -28.44 -28.36
C ASP A 148 -27.83 -27.38 -27.31
N LEU A 149 -26.72 -26.70 -27.50
CA LEU A 149 -26.21 -25.63 -26.64
C LEU A 149 -25.90 -24.40 -27.48
N SER A 150 -26.22 -23.23 -26.95
CA SER A 150 -25.70 -21.97 -27.46
C SER A 150 -24.20 -21.86 -27.16
N ALA A 151 -23.51 -20.92 -27.79
CA ALA A 151 -22.09 -20.67 -27.50
C ALA A 151 -21.85 -20.32 -26.03
N GLU A 152 -22.75 -19.53 -25.41
CA GLU A 152 -22.68 -19.17 -23.98
C GLU A 152 -22.86 -20.39 -23.08
N GLU A 153 -23.89 -21.22 -23.34
CA GLU A 153 -24.12 -22.46 -22.57
C GLU A 153 -22.98 -23.46 -22.76
N TRP A 154 -22.40 -23.51 -23.97
CA TRP A 154 -21.21 -24.31 -24.22
C TRP A 154 -20.01 -23.82 -23.40
N LEU A 155 -19.70 -22.54 -23.39
CA LEU A 155 -18.61 -21.97 -22.59
C LEU A 155 -18.84 -22.20 -21.09
N ALA A 156 -20.06 -22.04 -20.60
CA ALA A 156 -20.42 -22.32 -19.20
C ALA A 156 -20.16 -23.79 -18.80
N PHE A 157 -20.37 -24.73 -19.72
CA PHE A 157 -20.05 -26.14 -19.55
C PHE A 157 -18.56 -26.42 -19.70
N ALA A 158 -17.93 -25.98 -20.80
CA ALA A 158 -16.58 -26.35 -21.19
C ALA A 158 -15.51 -25.76 -20.24
N ASN A 159 -15.75 -24.57 -19.69
CA ASN A 159 -14.85 -23.93 -18.73
C ASN A 159 -14.82 -24.62 -17.34
N ARG A 160 -15.66 -25.61 -17.12
CA ARG A 160 -15.75 -26.37 -15.86
C ARG A 160 -15.44 -27.85 -16.02
N THR A 161 -15.00 -28.26 -17.21
CA THR A 161 -14.75 -29.66 -17.52
C THR A 161 -13.34 -29.91 -18.07
N SER A 162 -12.89 -31.15 -18.02
CA SER A 162 -11.65 -31.52 -18.66
C SER A 162 -11.71 -31.41 -20.19
N PHE A 163 -10.55 -31.25 -20.83
CA PHE A 163 -10.45 -31.25 -22.28
C PHE A 163 -11.11 -32.48 -22.92
N HIS A 164 -10.96 -33.65 -22.32
CA HIS A 164 -11.55 -34.88 -22.84
C HIS A 164 -13.07 -34.86 -22.80
N ALA A 165 -13.65 -34.39 -21.71
CA ALA A 165 -15.10 -34.27 -21.57
C ALA A 165 -15.67 -33.20 -22.51
N ALA A 166 -15.00 -32.04 -22.59
CA ALA A 166 -15.37 -30.97 -23.54
C ALA A 166 -15.33 -31.47 -25.00
N ARG A 167 -14.24 -32.15 -25.39
CA ARG A 167 -14.12 -32.71 -26.74
C ARG A 167 -15.15 -33.77 -27.06
N ALA A 168 -15.46 -34.65 -26.12
CA ALA A 168 -16.51 -35.66 -26.29
C ALA A 168 -17.88 -35.01 -26.50
N ARG A 169 -18.21 -33.95 -25.75
CA ARG A 169 -19.45 -33.20 -25.89
C ARG A 169 -19.51 -32.46 -27.22
N ALA A 170 -18.44 -31.77 -27.64
CA ALA A 170 -18.36 -31.11 -28.95
C ALA A 170 -18.62 -32.10 -30.10
N LYS A 171 -17.98 -33.29 -30.05
CA LYS A 171 -18.22 -34.35 -31.04
C LYS A 171 -19.64 -34.83 -31.05
N SER A 172 -20.31 -34.95 -29.92
CA SER A 172 -21.75 -35.31 -29.87
C SER A 172 -22.65 -34.25 -30.48
N MET A 173 -22.20 -33.01 -30.60
CA MET A 173 -22.86 -31.89 -31.27
C MET A 173 -22.46 -31.79 -32.77
N GLY A 174 -21.69 -32.74 -33.30
CA GLY A 174 -21.21 -32.70 -34.69
C GLY A 174 -20.04 -31.74 -34.92
N ILE A 175 -19.33 -31.32 -33.86
CA ILE A 175 -18.20 -30.41 -33.95
C ILE A 175 -16.92 -31.18 -33.64
N ASP A 176 -16.05 -31.36 -34.64
CA ASP A 176 -14.70 -31.91 -34.47
C ASP A 176 -13.71 -30.93 -35.13
N ILE A 177 -12.98 -30.19 -34.31
CA ILE A 177 -12.04 -29.16 -34.75
C ILE A 177 -10.58 -29.64 -34.58
N ILE A 178 -9.72 -29.07 -35.38
CA ILE A 178 -8.28 -29.12 -35.14
C ILE A 178 -7.99 -28.16 -33.98
N TRP A 179 -7.34 -28.67 -32.97
CA TRP A 179 -6.84 -27.87 -31.85
C TRP A 179 -5.70 -28.64 -31.17
N ASP A 180 -4.52 -28.06 -31.17
CA ASP A 180 -3.31 -28.69 -30.64
C ASP A 180 -2.50 -27.73 -29.76
N CYS A 181 -2.44 -28.04 -28.48
CA CYS A 181 -1.65 -27.26 -27.50
C CYS A 181 -0.16 -27.63 -27.50
N GLU A 182 0.24 -28.73 -28.13
CA GLU A 182 1.66 -29.08 -28.26
C GLU A 182 2.35 -28.18 -29.29
N LEU A 183 1.62 -27.73 -30.32
CA LEU A 183 2.13 -26.78 -31.30
C LEU A 183 2.47 -25.42 -30.72
N SER A 184 1.75 -25.01 -29.68
CA SER A 184 1.88 -23.69 -29.04
C SER A 184 2.90 -23.65 -27.89
N LYS A 185 3.55 -24.73 -27.54
CA LYS A 185 4.54 -24.75 -26.46
C LYS A 185 5.69 -23.79 -26.70
N THR A 186 6.12 -23.12 -25.62
CA THR A 186 7.32 -22.27 -25.64
C THR A 186 8.59 -23.08 -25.92
N ALA A 187 9.70 -22.40 -26.16
CA ALA A 187 11.00 -23.04 -26.38
C ALA A 187 11.41 -23.90 -25.16
N GLU A 188 11.07 -23.48 -23.96
CA GLU A 188 11.33 -24.20 -22.71
C GLU A 188 10.40 -25.40 -22.51
N GLY A 189 9.29 -25.45 -23.25
CA GLY A 189 8.32 -26.55 -23.20
C GLY A 189 7.09 -26.28 -22.35
N TYR A 190 6.86 -25.01 -21.95
CA TYR A 190 5.65 -24.61 -21.22
C TYR A 190 4.45 -24.49 -22.15
N TYR A 191 3.27 -24.85 -21.64
CA TYR A 191 2.01 -24.56 -22.32
C TYR A 191 1.67 -23.08 -22.17
N GLN A 192 1.25 -22.46 -23.25
CA GLN A 192 0.66 -21.12 -23.21
C GLN A 192 -0.75 -21.20 -22.63
N ILE A 193 -1.12 -20.24 -21.80
CA ILE A 193 -2.45 -20.20 -21.18
C ILE A 193 -3.06 -18.81 -21.26
N GLN A 194 -4.37 -18.81 -21.27
CA GLN A 194 -5.16 -17.60 -21.10
C GLN A 194 -5.33 -17.34 -19.61
N GLY A 195 -4.55 -16.39 -19.07
CA GLY A 195 -4.76 -15.89 -17.73
C GLY A 195 -6.03 -15.03 -17.62
N GLY A 196 -6.25 -14.49 -16.45
CA GLY A 196 -7.38 -13.59 -16.18
C GLY A 196 -8.23 -14.04 -14.99
N ILE A 197 -9.25 -13.24 -14.69
CA ILE A 197 -10.11 -13.44 -13.51
C ILE A 197 -10.79 -14.80 -13.51
N GLU A 198 -11.26 -15.28 -14.65
CA GLU A 198 -11.94 -16.58 -14.74
C GLU A 198 -11.01 -17.74 -14.33
N TYR A 199 -9.75 -17.69 -14.76
CA TYR A 199 -8.78 -18.68 -14.35
C TYR A 199 -8.44 -18.58 -12.87
N ALA A 200 -8.27 -17.36 -12.35
CA ALA A 200 -8.05 -17.13 -10.93
C ALA A 200 -9.23 -17.64 -10.07
N VAL A 201 -10.46 -17.42 -10.52
CA VAL A 201 -11.67 -17.95 -9.88
C VAL A 201 -11.67 -19.48 -9.89
N ALA A 202 -11.43 -20.12 -11.05
CA ALA A 202 -11.40 -21.57 -11.18
C ALA A 202 -10.37 -22.21 -10.25
N ARG A 203 -9.17 -21.65 -10.19
CA ARG A 203 -8.10 -22.11 -9.29
C ARG A 203 -8.46 -21.92 -7.82
N SER A 204 -9.02 -20.76 -7.47
CA SER A 204 -9.40 -20.44 -6.09
C SER A 204 -10.57 -21.28 -5.58
N LEU A 205 -11.58 -21.53 -6.40
CA LEU A 205 -12.68 -22.43 -6.05
C LEU A 205 -12.20 -23.85 -5.79
N ALA A 206 -11.23 -24.33 -6.57
CA ALA A 206 -10.64 -25.65 -6.42
C ALA A 206 -9.95 -25.86 -5.05
N VAL A 207 -9.27 -24.85 -4.54
CA VAL A 207 -8.56 -24.91 -3.24
C VAL A 207 -9.39 -24.36 -2.08
N GLY A 208 -10.51 -23.73 -2.38
CA GLY A 208 -11.40 -23.10 -1.40
C GLY A 208 -11.78 -23.97 -0.21
N PRO A 209 -12.13 -25.28 -0.38
CA PRO A 209 -12.45 -26.17 0.75
C PRO A 209 -11.28 -26.41 1.72
N PHE A 210 -10.03 -26.19 1.28
CA PHE A 210 -8.82 -26.54 2.01
C PHE A 210 -8.07 -25.35 2.60
N ALA A 211 -8.50 -24.14 2.30
CA ALA A 211 -7.88 -22.91 2.79
C ALA A 211 -8.85 -22.11 3.65
N ASP A 212 -8.31 -21.43 4.66
CA ASP A 212 -9.08 -20.50 5.51
C ASP A 212 -9.32 -19.19 4.76
N MET A 213 -8.35 -18.77 3.95
CA MET A 213 -8.35 -17.50 3.22
C MET A 213 -7.86 -17.70 1.78
N LEU A 214 -8.45 -16.99 0.83
CA LEU A 214 -8.05 -17.00 -0.57
C LEU A 214 -7.45 -15.66 -0.97
N TRP A 215 -6.36 -15.71 -1.74
CA TRP A 215 -5.65 -14.57 -2.24
C TRP A 215 -5.42 -14.70 -3.75
N MET A 216 -5.98 -13.78 -4.50
CA MET A 216 -5.70 -13.61 -5.92
C MET A 216 -4.66 -12.51 -6.09
N GLU A 217 -3.50 -12.84 -6.66
CA GLU A 217 -2.54 -11.85 -7.10
C GLU A 217 -3.00 -11.22 -8.42
N THR A 218 -2.84 -9.90 -8.56
CA THR A 218 -3.27 -9.14 -9.74
C THR A 218 -2.13 -8.32 -10.33
N LYS A 219 -2.22 -7.99 -11.63
CA LYS A 219 -1.24 -7.13 -12.32
C LYS A 219 -1.39 -5.66 -11.94
N THR A 220 -2.58 -5.23 -11.59
CA THR A 220 -2.91 -3.85 -11.23
C THR A 220 -4.00 -3.83 -10.18
N ALA A 221 -4.18 -2.67 -9.54
CA ALA A 221 -5.26 -2.46 -8.59
C ALA A 221 -6.55 -2.15 -9.36
N ASP A 222 -7.54 -3.06 -9.30
CA ASP A 222 -8.84 -2.91 -9.93
C ASP A 222 -9.96 -3.41 -9.00
N LEU A 223 -10.93 -2.54 -8.70
CA LEU A 223 -12.08 -2.88 -7.85
C LEU A 223 -13.14 -3.69 -8.61
N VAL A 224 -13.22 -3.58 -9.94
CA VAL A 224 -14.18 -4.35 -10.76
C VAL A 224 -13.75 -5.82 -10.74
N ASP A 225 -12.49 -6.08 -10.98
CA ASP A 225 -11.93 -7.44 -10.94
C ASP A 225 -11.98 -8.02 -9.51
N ALA A 226 -11.66 -7.21 -8.50
CA ALA A 226 -11.79 -7.63 -7.10
C ALA A 226 -13.23 -8.03 -6.75
N ARG A 227 -14.22 -7.25 -7.22
CA ARG A 227 -15.65 -7.55 -7.03
C ARG A 227 -16.04 -8.84 -7.72
N ARG A 228 -15.68 -9.01 -9.00
CA ARG A 228 -15.98 -10.22 -9.79
C ARG A 228 -15.42 -11.47 -9.12
N PHE A 229 -14.18 -11.39 -8.64
CA PHE A 229 -13.56 -12.47 -7.89
C PHE A 229 -14.31 -12.78 -6.59
N ALA A 230 -14.59 -11.76 -5.79
CA ALA A 230 -15.28 -11.91 -4.51
C ALA A 230 -16.69 -12.50 -4.68
N GLU A 231 -17.47 -12.02 -5.64
CA GLU A 231 -18.81 -12.51 -5.94
C GLU A 231 -18.79 -13.99 -6.35
N ALA A 232 -17.84 -14.37 -7.21
CA ALA A 232 -17.69 -15.76 -7.64
C ALA A 232 -17.32 -16.69 -6.48
N ILE A 233 -16.39 -16.28 -5.60
CA ILE A 233 -16.00 -17.08 -4.44
C ILE A 233 -17.12 -17.15 -3.41
N HIS A 234 -17.77 -16.03 -3.09
CA HIS A 234 -18.84 -16.02 -2.09
C HIS A 234 -20.13 -16.68 -2.57
N GLY A 235 -20.33 -16.81 -3.88
CA GLY A 235 -21.41 -17.61 -4.45
C GLY A 235 -21.33 -19.08 -4.03
N GLU A 236 -20.10 -19.64 -3.93
CA GLU A 236 -19.85 -21.02 -3.55
C GLU A 236 -19.50 -21.16 -2.06
N PHE A 237 -18.75 -20.21 -1.52
CA PHE A 237 -18.27 -20.18 -0.12
C PHE A 237 -18.64 -18.86 0.55
N PRO A 238 -19.88 -18.64 1.01
CA PRO A 238 -20.37 -17.33 1.47
C PRO A 238 -19.58 -16.69 2.63
N SER A 239 -18.92 -17.51 3.45
CA SER A 239 -18.13 -17.05 4.60
C SER A 239 -16.63 -17.04 4.36
N LYS A 240 -16.16 -17.25 3.13
CA LYS A 240 -14.75 -17.34 2.82
C LYS A 240 -14.06 -15.99 3.00
N MET A 241 -13.01 -15.97 3.82
CA MET A 241 -12.16 -14.79 3.95
C MET A 241 -11.31 -14.59 2.70
N LEU A 242 -11.15 -13.33 2.28
CA LEU A 242 -10.32 -12.96 1.14
C LEU A 242 -9.17 -12.06 1.60
N ALA A 243 -8.04 -12.15 0.89
CA ALA A 243 -6.90 -11.29 1.07
C ALA A 243 -6.57 -10.54 -0.24
N TYR A 244 -6.06 -9.32 -0.11
CA TYR A 244 -5.63 -8.50 -1.25
C TYR A 244 -4.24 -7.92 -1.01
N ASN A 245 -3.40 -7.97 -2.05
CA ASN A 245 -2.10 -7.33 -2.04
C ASN A 245 -2.19 -5.92 -2.62
N LEU A 246 -2.04 -4.91 -1.79
CA LEU A 246 -1.89 -3.51 -2.20
C LEU A 246 -0.44 -3.28 -2.66
N SER A 247 -0.04 -3.98 -3.71
CA SER A 247 1.36 -4.09 -4.10
C SER A 247 2.02 -2.74 -4.40
N PRO A 248 3.22 -2.47 -3.86
CA PRO A 248 4.00 -1.29 -4.23
C PRO A 248 4.66 -1.44 -5.62
N SER A 249 4.57 -2.61 -6.25
CA SER A 249 4.98 -2.80 -7.64
C SER A 249 3.99 -2.19 -8.63
N PHE A 250 2.76 -1.93 -8.19
CA PHE A 250 1.82 -1.13 -8.96
C PHE A 250 2.27 0.33 -8.96
N ASN A 251 2.23 0.95 -10.12
CA ASN A 251 2.28 2.41 -10.15
C ASN A 251 0.86 2.94 -9.91
N TRP A 252 0.56 3.29 -8.66
CA TRP A 252 -0.76 3.75 -8.26
C TRP A 252 -1.22 5.00 -9.02
N ASP A 253 -0.28 5.88 -9.42
CA ASP A 253 -0.57 7.08 -10.21
C ASP A 253 -1.03 6.76 -11.64
N THR A 254 -0.75 5.56 -12.15
CA THR A 254 -1.13 5.13 -13.52
C THR A 254 -2.35 4.22 -13.55
N THR A 255 -2.98 3.94 -12.41
CA THR A 255 -4.21 3.12 -12.34
C THR A 255 -5.45 3.82 -12.91
N GLY A 256 -5.39 5.13 -13.11
CA GLY A 256 -6.53 5.95 -13.52
C GLY A 256 -7.46 6.35 -12.37
N MET A 257 -7.18 5.91 -11.14
CA MET A 257 -7.95 6.29 -9.95
C MET A 257 -7.63 7.71 -9.50
N SER A 258 -8.64 8.44 -9.05
CA SER A 258 -8.49 9.69 -8.33
C SER A 258 -7.90 9.45 -6.92
N GLU A 259 -7.33 10.49 -6.30
CA GLU A 259 -6.84 10.40 -4.91
C GLU A 259 -7.92 9.96 -3.91
N GLU A 260 -9.17 10.33 -4.13
CA GLU A 260 -10.28 9.92 -3.28
C GLU A 260 -10.62 8.44 -3.44
N GLU A 261 -10.57 7.91 -4.66
CA GLU A 261 -10.74 6.48 -4.92
C GLU A 261 -9.60 5.68 -4.30
N MET A 262 -8.33 6.11 -4.46
CA MET A 262 -7.18 5.49 -3.82
C MET A 262 -7.32 5.50 -2.28
N ARG A 263 -7.79 6.60 -1.70
CA ARG A 263 -8.02 6.73 -0.24
C ARG A 263 -9.05 5.73 0.26
N ARG A 264 -10.10 5.50 -0.52
CA ARG A 264 -11.19 4.60 -0.17
C ARG A 264 -10.96 3.14 -0.59
N PHE A 265 -9.97 2.88 -1.41
CA PHE A 265 -9.72 1.56 -2.00
C PHE A 265 -9.70 0.43 -0.95
N PRO A 266 -8.96 0.53 0.18
CA PRO A 266 -8.98 -0.51 1.21
C PRO A 266 -10.35 -0.71 1.87
N GLU A 267 -11.13 0.36 2.05
CA GLU A 267 -12.48 0.28 2.59
C GLU A 267 -13.44 -0.43 1.62
N GLU A 268 -13.36 -0.12 0.33
CA GLU A 268 -14.16 -0.76 -0.70
C GLU A 268 -13.83 -2.26 -0.84
N LEU A 269 -12.55 -2.62 -0.75
CA LEU A 269 -12.13 -4.02 -0.65
C LEU A 269 -12.74 -4.72 0.58
N GLY A 270 -12.74 -4.05 1.73
CA GLY A 270 -13.33 -4.59 2.95
C GLY A 270 -14.82 -4.91 2.80
N LYS A 271 -15.59 -4.08 2.08
CA LYS A 271 -17.01 -4.31 1.77
C LYS A 271 -17.23 -5.53 0.89
N LEU A 272 -16.23 -5.92 0.10
CA LEU A 272 -16.24 -7.12 -0.75
C LEU A 272 -15.79 -8.40 -0.01
N GLY A 273 -15.41 -8.30 1.28
CA GLY A 273 -14.96 -9.44 2.07
C GLY A 273 -13.44 -9.68 2.06
N PHE A 274 -12.65 -8.75 1.54
CA PHE A 274 -11.20 -8.77 1.68
C PHE A 274 -10.83 -8.30 3.09
N VAL A 275 -10.77 -9.24 4.02
CA VAL A 275 -10.55 -8.98 5.45
C VAL A 275 -9.09 -8.79 5.83
N PHE A 276 -8.17 -9.14 4.94
CA PHE A 276 -6.73 -9.01 5.13
C PHE A 276 -6.08 -8.34 3.93
N ASN A 277 -5.70 -7.09 4.11
CA ASN A 277 -4.99 -6.31 3.11
C ASN A 277 -3.54 -6.08 3.56
N PHE A 278 -2.61 -6.24 2.67
CA PHE A 278 -1.18 -6.08 2.97
C PHE A 278 -0.45 -5.41 1.81
N ILE A 279 0.73 -4.85 2.11
CA ILE A 279 1.60 -4.19 1.14
C ILE A 279 2.91 -4.95 1.13
N THR A 280 3.13 -5.79 0.11
CA THR A 280 4.40 -6.48 -0.09
C THR A 280 5.51 -5.47 -0.29
N TYR A 281 6.67 -5.69 0.32
CA TYR A 281 7.82 -4.77 0.28
C TYR A 281 7.55 -3.34 0.80
N GLY A 282 6.32 -2.98 1.18
CA GLY A 282 6.00 -1.63 1.66
C GLY A 282 6.88 -1.22 2.84
N GLY A 283 7.06 -2.11 3.81
CA GLY A 283 7.97 -1.88 4.94
C GLY A 283 9.41 -1.64 4.48
N HIS A 284 9.91 -2.46 3.55
CA HIS A 284 11.27 -2.30 3.02
C HIS A 284 11.47 -0.95 2.30
N GLN A 285 10.51 -0.51 1.49
CA GLN A 285 10.59 0.79 0.82
C GLN A 285 10.54 1.96 1.80
N ILE A 286 9.66 1.89 2.80
CA ILE A 286 9.52 2.90 3.85
C ILE A 286 10.81 2.98 4.68
N ASP A 287 11.32 1.83 5.12
CA ASP A 287 12.54 1.76 5.94
C ASP A 287 13.75 2.20 5.13
N GLY A 288 13.85 1.82 3.85
CA GLY A 288 14.93 2.20 2.95
C GLY A 288 14.99 3.71 2.74
N LEU A 289 13.86 4.33 2.40
CA LEU A 289 13.78 5.77 2.21
C LEU A 289 14.09 6.53 3.51
N ALA A 290 13.52 6.11 4.64
CA ALA A 290 13.78 6.73 5.93
C ALA A 290 15.27 6.61 6.35
N ALA A 291 15.91 5.49 6.05
CA ALA A 291 17.33 5.28 6.32
C ALA A 291 18.20 6.17 5.42
N GLU A 292 17.86 6.32 4.15
CA GLU A 292 18.57 7.18 3.21
C GLU A 292 18.48 8.65 3.62
N GLU A 293 17.27 9.15 3.92
CA GLU A 293 17.04 10.50 4.42
C GLU A 293 17.84 10.77 5.72
N PHE A 294 17.83 9.82 6.65
CA PHE A 294 18.56 9.93 7.89
C PHE A 294 20.08 9.95 7.66
N ALA A 295 20.60 9.09 6.77
CA ALA A 295 22.02 9.05 6.45
C ALA A 295 22.50 10.36 5.81
N ALA A 296 21.69 10.93 4.90
CA ALA A 296 21.97 12.24 4.31
C ALA A 296 22.00 13.35 5.37
N ALA A 297 21.00 13.38 6.24
CA ALA A 297 20.94 14.34 7.35
C ALA A 297 22.11 14.17 8.33
N LEU A 298 22.50 12.93 8.64
CA LEU A 298 23.63 12.63 9.52
C LEU A 298 24.96 13.13 8.93
N LYS A 299 25.14 12.97 7.62
CA LYS A 299 26.31 13.50 6.89
C LYS A 299 26.41 15.02 6.98
N GLN A 300 25.27 15.72 6.96
CA GLN A 300 25.22 17.18 6.99
C GLN A 300 25.29 17.77 8.40
N ASP A 301 24.49 17.23 9.34
CA ASP A 301 24.22 17.82 10.65
C ASP A 301 24.80 16.98 11.82
N GLY A 302 25.46 15.87 11.55
CA GLY A 302 26.05 15.00 12.58
C GLY A 302 25.00 14.53 13.58
N MET A 303 25.34 14.45 14.85
CA MET A 303 24.47 13.93 15.92
C MET A 303 23.21 14.77 16.16
N LEU A 304 23.15 16.00 15.62
CA LEU A 304 21.93 16.81 15.68
C LEU A 304 20.77 16.14 14.95
N SER A 305 21.05 15.41 13.86
CA SER A 305 20.04 14.64 13.12
C SER A 305 19.39 13.57 13.99
N LEU A 306 20.19 12.83 14.77
CA LEU A 306 19.67 11.85 15.72
C LEU A 306 18.85 12.52 16.83
N ALA A 307 19.35 13.62 17.37
CA ALA A 307 18.61 14.37 18.40
C ALA A 307 17.24 14.86 17.89
N ARG A 308 17.17 15.34 16.64
CA ARG A 308 15.91 15.74 15.99
C ARG A 308 14.97 14.55 15.84
N LEU A 309 15.46 13.39 15.38
CA LEU A 309 14.67 12.17 15.26
C LEU A 309 14.11 11.72 16.62
N GLN A 310 14.95 11.71 17.67
CA GLN A 310 14.52 11.37 19.04
C GLN A 310 13.46 12.34 19.57
N ARG A 311 13.63 13.64 19.32
CA ARG A 311 12.61 14.65 19.67
C ARG A 311 11.28 14.37 18.93
N ARG A 312 11.35 14.08 17.63
CA ARG A 312 10.16 13.76 16.81
C ARG A 312 9.40 12.55 17.35
N PHE A 313 10.12 11.46 17.71
CA PHE A 313 9.48 10.28 18.32
C PHE A 313 8.74 10.62 19.62
N ARG A 314 9.29 11.50 20.46
CA ARG A 314 8.63 11.93 21.70
C ARG A 314 7.44 12.84 21.42
N LEU A 315 7.58 13.78 20.48
CA LEU A 315 6.54 14.76 20.14
C LEU A 315 5.26 14.10 19.60
N VAL A 316 5.42 13.07 18.74
CA VAL A 316 4.28 12.32 18.18
C VAL A 316 3.89 11.11 19.04
N GLU A 317 4.51 10.95 20.21
CA GLU A 317 4.29 9.81 21.12
C GLU A 317 4.46 8.46 20.42
N SER A 318 5.40 8.38 19.49
CA SER A 318 5.65 7.18 18.70
C SER A 318 5.96 5.97 19.59
N PRO A 319 5.37 4.81 19.32
CA PRO A 319 5.77 3.57 19.99
C PRO A 319 7.20 3.16 19.67
N TYR A 320 7.79 3.70 18.59
CA TYR A 320 9.17 3.43 18.18
C TYR A 320 10.22 4.23 18.97
N ARG A 321 9.81 5.09 19.91
CA ARG A 321 10.75 5.84 20.78
C ARG A 321 11.65 4.95 21.64
N THR A 322 11.22 3.73 21.93
CA THR A 322 12.03 2.72 22.59
C THR A 322 11.85 1.36 21.90
N PRO A 323 12.92 0.75 21.38
CA PRO A 323 12.85 -0.58 20.75
C PRO A 323 12.28 -1.64 21.69
N GLN A 324 12.62 -1.59 22.98
CA GLN A 324 12.19 -2.56 23.99
C GLN A 324 10.67 -2.57 24.19
N THR A 325 10.02 -1.42 24.05
CA THR A 325 8.56 -1.35 24.14
C THR A 325 7.89 -2.12 22.98
N LEU A 326 8.46 -2.02 21.78
CA LEU A 326 7.96 -2.71 20.59
C LEU A 326 8.17 -4.22 20.64
N VAL A 327 9.36 -4.65 21.04
CA VAL A 327 9.70 -6.08 21.13
C VAL A 327 9.22 -6.73 22.43
N GLY A 328 8.41 -6.05 23.22
CA GLY A 328 7.80 -6.59 24.42
C GLY A 328 8.72 -6.62 25.64
N GLY A 329 9.72 -5.74 25.69
CA GLY A 329 10.65 -5.65 26.84
C GLY A 329 9.96 -5.63 28.21
N PRO A 330 8.96 -4.76 28.47
CA PRO A 330 8.21 -4.78 29.71
C PRO A 330 7.45 -6.10 29.97
N ARG A 331 6.95 -6.74 28.91
CA ARG A 331 6.28 -8.05 29.02
C ARG A 331 7.30 -9.17 29.29
N LEU A 332 8.46 -9.11 28.65
CA LEU A 332 9.55 -10.03 28.91
C LEU A 332 10.04 -9.90 30.35
N ASP A 333 10.27 -8.67 30.82
CA ASP A 333 10.64 -8.40 32.20
C ASP A 333 9.59 -8.95 33.18
N ALA A 334 8.31 -8.74 32.90
CA ALA A 334 7.22 -9.28 33.72
C ALA A 334 7.19 -10.83 33.70
N ALA A 335 7.42 -11.44 32.55
CA ALA A 335 7.47 -12.90 32.42
C ALA A 335 8.68 -13.49 33.17
N LEU A 336 9.84 -12.85 33.06
CA LEU A 336 11.06 -13.24 33.82
C LEU A 336 10.84 -13.08 35.30
N MET A 337 10.24 -12.00 35.77
CA MET A 337 9.89 -11.78 37.16
C MET A 337 8.94 -12.85 37.70
N ALA A 338 7.90 -13.17 36.92
CA ALA A 338 6.93 -14.19 37.30
C ALA A 338 7.57 -15.60 37.37
N SER A 339 8.39 -15.95 36.37
CA SER A 339 9.04 -17.27 36.30
C SER A 339 10.16 -17.46 37.34
N SER A 340 10.81 -16.40 37.77
CA SER A 340 11.90 -16.42 38.76
C SER A 340 11.43 -16.18 40.20
N GLY A 341 10.13 -16.13 40.46
CA GLY A 341 9.61 -15.82 41.79
C GLY A 341 9.95 -14.40 42.27
N GLY A 342 10.09 -13.46 41.35
CA GLY A 342 10.41 -12.07 41.66
C GLY A 342 11.92 -11.78 41.84
N THR A 343 12.80 -12.72 41.51
CA THR A 343 14.25 -12.61 41.75
C THR A 343 15.08 -12.30 40.51
N ALA A 344 14.45 -11.93 39.37
CA ALA A 344 15.21 -11.58 38.17
C ALA A 344 16.15 -10.38 38.42
N ALA A 345 17.44 -10.60 38.17
CA ALA A 345 18.48 -9.60 38.42
C ALA A 345 18.58 -8.54 37.32
N THR A 346 18.05 -8.82 36.12
CA THR A 346 18.17 -7.94 34.95
C THR A 346 16.79 -7.51 34.44
N LYS A 347 16.66 -6.21 34.21
CA LYS A 347 15.47 -5.61 33.57
C LYS A 347 15.92 -4.77 32.41
N ALA A 348 15.24 -4.96 31.24
CA ALA A 348 15.54 -4.20 30.04
C ALA A 348 15.29 -2.69 30.20
N MET A 349 14.30 -2.32 31.02
CA MET A 349 13.82 -0.94 31.20
C MET A 349 13.99 -0.45 32.64
N GLY A 350 14.84 -1.09 33.44
CA GLY A 350 15.04 -0.74 34.85
C GLY A 350 15.64 0.64 35.04
N GLU A 351 15.43 1.22 36.24
CA GLU A 351 16.07 2.46 36.65
C GLU A 351 17.60 2.33 36.56
N GLY A 352 18.26 3.37 36.01
CA GLY A 352 19.70 3.36 35.77
C GLY A 352 20.13 2.72 34.44
N SER A 353 19.24 2.07 33.70
CA SER A 353 19.54 1.62 32.32
C SER A 353 19.54 2.78 31.35
N THR A 354 20.34 2.69 30.26
CA THR A 354 20.30 3.68 29.16
C THR A 354 18.94 3.75 28.51
N GLN A 355 18.16 2.67 28.53
CA GLN A 355 16.81 2.59 28.02
C GLN A 355 15.82 3.42 28.83
N HIS A 356 16.02 3.54 30.13
CA HIS A 356 15.21 4.38 30.99
C HIS A 356 15.25 5.86 30.55
N GLN A 357 16.37 6.33 30.01
CA GLN A 357 16.53 7.69 29.52
C GLN A 357 15.56 8.01 28.36
N HIS A 358 15.22 7.01 27.52
CA HIS A 358 14.25 7.19 26.45
C HIS A 358 12.81 7.31 26.94
N LEU A 359 12.53 6.90 28.18
CA LEU A 359 11.22 7.03 28.82
C LEU A 359 11.05 8.39 29.50
N VAL A 360 12.13 9.14 29.67
CA VAL A 360 12.05 10.47 30.30
C VAL A 360 11.23 11.39 29.41
N GLN A 361 10.07 11.77 29.91
CA GLN A 361 9.17 12.69 29.24
C GLN A 361 9.74 14.09 29.33
N THR A 362 10.27 14.60 28.22
CA THR A 362 10.81 15.96 28.12
C THR A 362 9.83 16.97 27.53
N GLU A 363 8.73 16.47 26.96
CA GLU A 363 7.65 17.26 26.35
C GLU A 363 6.32 17.03 27.07
N VAL A 364 5.43 17.99 26.95
CA VAL A 364 4.07 17.90 27.51
C VAL A 364 3.23 16.88 26.73
N PRO A 365 2.65 15.84 27.36
CA PRO A 365 1.89 14.81 26.67
C PRO A 365 0.54 15.31 26.17
N THR A 366 0.03 14.71 25.10
CA THR A 366 -1.32 15.01 24.55
C THR A 366 -2.43 14.76 25.55
N LYS A 367 -2.21 13.87 26.50
CA LYS A 367 -3.16 13.58 27.58
C LYS A 367 -3.53 14.82 28.40
N LEU A 368 -2.63 15.79 28.52
CA LEU A 368 -2.93 17.05 29.18
C LEU A 368 -4.03 17.83 28.42
N LEU A 369 -3.97 17.84 27.09
CA LEU A 369 -5.02 18.46 26.30
C LEU A 369 -6.35 17.70 26.42
N GLU A 370 -6.34 16.39 26.52
CA GLU A 370 -7.56 15.59 26.76
C GLU A 370 -8.21 15.95 28.10
N GLU A 371 -7.42 16.16 29.15
CA GLU A 371 -7.91 16.64 30.46
C GLU A 371 -8.54 18.04 30.35
N TRP A 372 -7.87 18.94 29.62
CA TRP A 372 -8.39 20.29 29.36
C TRP A 372 -9.68 20.26 28.55
N LEU A 373 -9.73 19.37 27.52
CA LEU A 373 -10.93 19.17 26.69
C LEU A 373 -12.10 18.60 27.52
N ALA A 374 -11.82 17.71 28.48
CA ALA A 374 -12.85 17.19 29.37
C ALA A 374 -13.49 18.30 30.24
N MET A 375 -12.65 19.20 30.78
CA MET A 375 -13.14 20.38 31.52
C MET A 375 -13.91 21.34 30.61
N TRP A 376 -13.39 21.60 29.40
CA TRP A 376 -14.04 22.42 28.39
C TRP A 376 -15.39 21.83 27.97
N ALA A 377 -15.47 20.52 27.73
CA ALA A 377 -16.70 19.84 27.36
C ALA A 377 -17.76 19.94 28.46
N LYS A 378 -17.35 19.76 29.71
CA LYS A 378 -18.23 19.97 30.88
C LYS A 378 -18.77 21.39 30.94
N HIS A 379 -17.91 22.39 30.73
CA HIS A 379 -18.30 23.81 30.75
C HIS A 379 -19.33 24.16 29.66
N TYR A 380 -19.13 23.64 28.44
CA TYR A 380 -20.02 23.90 27.31
C TYR A 380 -21.14 22.86 27.15
N GLN A 381 -21.31 21.96 28.10
CA GLN A 381 -22.32 20.89 28.11
C GLN A 381 -22.27 20.03 26.83
N ILE A 382 -21.06 19.71 26.38
CA ILE A 382 -20.84 18.83 25.24
C ILE A 382 -21.04 17.37 25.69
N PRO A 383 -21.93 16.59 25.04
CA PRO A 383 -22.34 15.27 25.54
C PRO A 383 -21.38 14.13 25.22
N TYR A 384 -20.18 14.43 24.71
CA TYR A 384 -19.17 13.43 24.33
C TYR A 384 -17.76 13.91 24.67
N SER A 385 -16.86 12.96 24.84
CA SER A 385 -15.43 13.22 25.01
C SER A 385 -14.72 13.35 23.67
N LEU A 386 -13.63 14.13 23.67
CA LEU A 386 -12.75 14.29 22.53
C LEU A 386 -11.41 13.58 22.82
N CYS A 387 -10.95 12.82 21.85
CA CYS A 387 -9.62 12.22 21.81
C CYS A 387 -8.66 13.14 21.05
N VAL A 388 -7.41 13.18 21.48
CA VAL A 388 -6.35 13.98 20.88
C VAL A 388 -5.40 13.06 20.12
N GLY A 389 -5.20 13.33 18.82
CA GLY A 389 -4.16 12.74 18.01
C GLY A 389 -3.10 13.78 17.66
N LEU A 390 -1.85 13.38 17.61
CA LEU A 390 -0.73 14.21 17.13
C LEU A 390 0.18 13.32 16.28
N ARG A 391 0.26 13.62 14.99
CA ARG A 391 0.94 12.77 14.01
C ARG A 391 1.53 13.63 12.89
N PRO A 392 2.47 13.10 12.09
CA PRO A 392 2.80 13.71 10.80
C PRO A 392 1.54 13.84 9.95
N ASN A 393 1.38 14.98 9.26
CA ASN A 393 0.21 15.25 8.42
C ASN A 393 0.11 14.24 7.26
N THR A 394 1.25 13.99 6.62
CA THR A 394 1.40 12.93 5.60
C THR A 394 2.67 12.14 5.88
N ALA A 395 2.76 10.92 5.37
CA ALA A 395 3.99 10.13 5.47
C ALA A 395 5.17 10.89 4.86
N GLY A 396 6.28 11.00 5.59
CA GLY A 396 7.47 11.75 5.17
C GLY A 396 7.39 13.27 5.31
N SER A 397 6.26 13.84 5.71
CA SER A 397 6.11 15.29 5.92
C SER A 397 6.71 15.74 7.26
N GLU A 398 7.36 16.90 7.26
CA GLU A 398 7.75 17.59 8.50
C GLU A 398 6.58 18.28 9.18
N LEU A 399 5.48 18.50 8.45
CA LEU A 399 4.26 19.06 9.01
C LEU A 399 3.60 18.08 9.97
N LEU A 400 3.18 18.61 11.12
CA LEU A 400 2.43 17.88 12.13
C LEU A 400 0.95 18.24 12.06
N GLU A 401 0.10 17.29 12.39
CA GLU A 401 -1.33 17.49 12.53
C GLU A 401 -1.78 17.16 13.94
N LEU A 402 -2.34 18.16 14.65
CA LEU A 402 -3.10 17.95 15.85
C LEU A 402 -4.55 17.70 15.47
N THR A 403 -5.08 16.54 15.81
CA THR A 403 -6.47 16.17 15.55
C THR A 403 -7.27 16.07 16.83
N LEU A 404 -8.50 16.54 16.79
CA LEU A 404 -9.50 16.37 17.84
C LEU A 404 -10.66 15.56 17.26
N SER A 405 -10.89 14.36 17.79
CA SER A 405 -11.87 13.41 17.27
C SER A 405 -12.81 12.93 18.37
N LYS A 406 -14.04 12.57 18.00
CA LYS A 406 -14.94 11.85 18.91
C LYS A 406 -14.39 10.43 19.14
N THR A 407 -14.80 9.78 20.21
CA THR A 407 -14.45 8.37 20.50
C THR A 407 -14.86 7.40 19.38
N SER A 408 -15.79 7.80 18.52
CA SER A 408 -16.20 7.08 17.31
C SER A 408 -15.22 7.22 16.14
N GLY A 409 -14.12 7.97 16.30
CA GLY A 409 -13.16 8.28 15.23
C GLY A 409 -13.53 9.48 14.36
N LYS A 410 -14.74 10.05 14.49
CA LYS A 410 -15.16 11.20 13.68
C LYS A 410 -14.33 12.43 14.04
N LEU A 411 -13.62 12.98 13.04
CA LEU A 411 -12.83 14.21 13.17
C LEU A 411 -13.74 15.40 13.45
N VAL A 412 -13.35 16.21 14.43
CA VAL A 412 -14.10 17.39 14.90
C VAL A 412 -13.35 18.69 14.58
N ALA A 413 -12.05 18.68 14.78
CA ALA A 413 -11.18 19.81 14.46
C ALA A 413 -9.74 19.33 14.22
N ASN A 414 -8.97 20.11 13.47
CA ASN A 414 -7.54 19.89 13.31
C ASN A 414 -6.76 21.21 13.24
N ILE A 415 -5.46 21.10 13.47
CA ILE A 415 -4.46 22.15 13.21
C ILE A 415 -3.29 21.46 12.52
N ILE A 416 -2.92 21.93 11.32
CA ILE A 416 -1.74 21.52 10.58
C ILE A 416 -0.68 22.60 10.80
N PHE A 417 0.49 22.20 11.26
CA PHE A 417 1.53 23.13 11.68
C PHE A 417 2.92 22.54 11.56
N ASP A 418 3.89 23.43 11.64
CA ASP A 418 5.31 23.12 11.78
C ASP A 418 5.89 23.88 12.99
N VAL A 419 6.94 23.33 13.58
CA VAL A 419 7.71 24.00 14.64
C VAL A 419 9.10 24.30 14.09
N ILE A 420 9.29 25.54 13.70
CA ILE A 420 10.56 26.02 13.16
C ILE A 420 11.36 26.75 14.26
N VAL A 421 12.68 26.78 14.10
CA VAL A 421 13.57 27.45 15.03
C VAL A 421 14.12 28.72 14.36
N ASP A 422 13.98 29.87 15.00
CA ASP A 422 14.54 31.12 14.50
C ASP A 422 16.07 31.17 14.69
N ARG A 423 16.71 32.21 14.15
CA ARG A 423 18.15 32.41 14.26
C ARG A 423 18.67 32.57 15.70
N ARG A 424 17.78 32.80 16.65
CA ARG A 424 18.08 32.93 18.09
C ARG A 424 17.81 31.64 18.87
N GLY A 425 17.46 30.56 18.19
CA GLY A 425 17.14 29.26 18.81
C GLY A 425 15.77 29.19 19.46
N ARG A 426 14.82 30.11 19.13
CA ARG A 426 13.49 30.15 19.70
C ARG A 426 12.49 29.41 18.79
N ASN A 427 11.60 28.65 19.39
CA ASN A 427 10.58 27.90 18.64
C ASN A 427 9.46 28.82 18.18
N ILE A 428 9.10 28.69 16.92
CA ILE A 428 7.99 29.37 16.24
C ILE A 428 6.99 28.30 15.81
N LEU A 429 5.71 28.50 16.16
CA LEU A 429 4.63 27.66 15.67
C LEU A 429 4.12 28.23 14.34
N SER A 430 4.43 27.57 13.24
CA SER A 430 3.95 27.95 11.91
C SER A 430 2.66 27.20 11.59
N VAL A 431 1.52 27.86 11.74
CA VAL A 431 0.19 27.29 11.45
C VAL A 431 -0.08 27.38 9.95
N ARG A 432 -0.24 26.25 9.30
CA ARG A 432 -0.51 26.14 7.87
C ARG A 432 -2.01 26.08 7.58
N ASP A 433 -2.75 25.37 8.42
CA ASP A 433 -4.20 25.25 8.32
C ASP A 433 -4.80 24.94 9.68
N GLN A 434 -6.06 25.36 9.89
CA GLN A 434 -6.82 25.00 11.07
C GLN A 434 -8.32 24.99 10.79
N ASN A 435 -8.99 23.93 11.20
CA ASN A 435 -10.41 23.76 10.92
C ASN A 435 -11.19 23.29 12.14
N THR A 436 -12.41 23.78 12.27
CA THR A 436 -13.45 23.20 13.14
C THR A 436 -14.58 22.72 12.25
N PHE A 437 -14.63 21.41 12.03
CA PHE A 437 -15.60 20.75 11.14
C PHE A 437 -16.98 20.65 11.79
N ASP A 438 -17.03 20.41 13.10
CA ASP A 438 -18.30 20.39 13.84
C ASP A 438 -18.77 21.82 14.12
N ILE A 439 -19.77 22.28 13.35
CA ILE A 439 -20.32 23.64 13.44
C ILE A 439 -20.82 23.96 14.85
N ALA A 440 -21.34 22.95 15.57
CA ALA A 440 -21.84 23.12 16.94
C ALA A 440 -20.74 23.51 17.95
N LEU A 441 -19.48 23.27 17.61
CA LEU A 441 -18.32 23.57 18.46
C LEU A 441 -17.63 24.89 18.09
N ARG A 442 -18.03 25.54 17.00
CA ARG A 442 -17.51 26.86 16.63
C ARG A 442 -17.85 27.91 17.68
N LYS A 443 -17.00 28.91 17.82
CA LYS A 443 -17.10 30.02 18.78
C LYS A 443 -17.07 29.60 20.27
N LYS A 444 -16.82 28.32 20.58
CA LYS A 444 -16.67 27.81 21.95
C LYS A 444 -15.21 27.72 22.41
N ARG A 445 -14.27 28.39 21.71
CA ARG A 445 -12.85 28.48 22.06
C ARG A 445 -12.07 27.15 21.99
N LEU A 446 -12.58 26.18 21.24
CA LEU A 446 -11.90 24.91 21.07
C LEU A 446 -10.49 25.10 20.48
N MET A 447 -10.39 25.90 19.40
CA MET A 447 -9.11 26.19 18.74
C MET A 447 -8.18 27.00 19.64
N THR A 448 -8.71 27.94 20.46
CA THR A 448 -7.89 28.64 21.44
C THR A 448 -7.24 27.69 22.42
N LEU A 449 -7.99 26.72 22.92
CA LEU A 449 -7.46 25.69 23.83
C LEU A 449 -6.38 24.82 23.19
N ALA A 450 -6.59 24.43 21.93
CA ALA A 450 -5.61 23.69 21.16
C ALA A 450 -4.30 24.48 20.95
N HIS A 451 -4.40 25.78 20.61
CA HIS A 451 -3.22 26.65 20.51
C HIS A 451 -2.48 26.80 21.84
N LEU A 452 -3.20 26.97 22.94
CA LEU A 452 -2.60 27.02 24.27
C LEU A 452 -1.76 25.78 24.56
N PHE A 453 -2.31 24.63 24.21
CA PHE A 453 -1.59 23.37 24.36
C PHE A 453 -0.32 23.31 23.51
N LEU A 454 -0.40 23.70 22.22
CA LEU A 454 0.76 23.69 21.32
C LEU A 454 1.84 24.66 21.79
N VAL A 455 1.46 25.87 22.21
CA VAL A 455 2.41 26.86 22.76
C VAL A 455 3.12 26.31 24.00
N HIS A 456 2.39 25.67 24.88
CA HIS A 456 2.94 25.05 26.08
C HIS A 456 3.85 23.86 25.73
N ARG A 457 3.36 22.93 24.90
CA ARG A 457 4.07 21.71 24.52
C ARG A 457 5.41 22.00 23.87
N TYR A 458 5.46 22.95 22.95
CA TYR A 458 6.64 23.24 22.14
C TYR A 458 7.45 24.45 22.66
N LYS A 459 7.05 25.06 23.78
CA LYS A 459 7.69 26.28 24.31
C LYS A 459 7.79 27.36 23.25
N ILE A 460 6.67 27.65 22.60
CA ILE A 460 6.58 28.55 21.46
C ILE A 460 6.80 30.00 21.90
N TRP A 461 7.63 30.72 21.15
CA TRP A 461 7.89 32.14 21.32
C TRP A 461 6.92 33.02 20.52
N SER A 462 6.64 32.65 19.27
CA SER A 462 5.65 33.32 18.42
C SER A 462 4.86 32.33 17.57
N VAL A 463 3.65 32.69 17.20
CA VAL A 463 2.78 31.91 16.32
C VAL A 463 2.65 32.65 14.99
N HIS A 464 3.00 31.99 13.90
CA HIS A 464 2.88 32.50 12.55
C HIS A 464 1.69 31.82 11.85
N TYR A 465 0.70 32.57 11.45
CA TYR A 465 -0.42 32.10 10.64
C TYR A 465 -0.09 32.37 9.17
N VAL A 466 0.13 31.35 8.40
CA VAL A 466 0.48 31.42 6.97
C VAL A 466 -0.80 31.43 6.15
N SER A 467 -0.93 32.40 5.24
CA SER A 467 -2.17 32.64 4.46
C SER A 467 -3.43 32.72 5.36
N PRO A 468 -3.46 33.65 6.33
CA PRO A 468 -4.48 33.67 7.37
C PRO A 468 -5.85 34.08 6.82
N THR A 469 -6.90 33.43 7.33
CA THR A 469 -8.28 33.87 7.14
C THR A 469 -8.66 34.99 8.09
N ASP A 470 -9.78 35.66 7.84
CA ASP A 470 -10.34 36.68 8.78
C ASP A 470 -10.61 36.09 10.17
N ASP A 471 -11.01 34.81 10.24
CA ASP A 471 -11.19 34.10 11.50
C ASP A 471 -9.87 33.92 12.25
N ASN A 472 -8.75 33.67 11.54
CA ASN A 472 -7.42 33.61 12.15
C ASN A 472 -7.01 34.98 12.72
N ARG A 473 -7.22 36.07 11.95
CA ARG A 473 -6.97 37.43 12.41
C ARG A 473 -7.76 37.75 13.68
N TYR A 474 -9.05 37.45 13.64
CA TYR A 474 -9.93 37.67 14.80
C TYR A 474 -9.47 36.85 16.01
N GLN A 475 -9.10 35.60 15.82
CA GLN A 475 -8.61 34.73 16.87
C GLN A 475 -7.32 35.29 17.51
N ALA A 476 -6.34 35.65 16.69
CA ALA A 476 -5.05 36.19 17.14
C ALA A 476 -5.26 37.48 17.95
N GLN A 477 -6.11 38.42 17.48
CA GLN A 477 -6.44 39.64 18.19
C GLN A 477 -7.18 39.37 19.52
N LYS A 478 -8.05 38.39 19.56
CA LYS A 478 -8.71 37.97 20.81
C LYS A 478 -7.72 37.37 21.80
N MET A 479 -6.75 36.58 21.34
CA MET A 479 -5.70 36.07 22.20
C MET A 479 -4.80 37.18 22.73
N LYS A 480 -4.50 38.23 21.94
CA LYS A 480 -3.82 39.43 22.39
C LYS A 480 -4.63 40.16 23.45
N THR A 481 -5.92 40.39 23.21
CA THR A 481 -6.82 41.02 24.18
C THR A 481 -6.88 40.25 25.51
N HIS A 482 -6.66 38.94 25.47
CA HIS A 482 -6.63 38.09 26.65
C HIS A 482 -5.25 37.95 27.30
N GLY A 483 -4.24 38.65 26.79
CA GLY A 483 -2.90 38.67 27.36
C GLY A 483 -2.02 37.48 27.03
N LEU A 484 -2.44 36.60 26.11
CA LEU A 484 -1.64 35.48 25.63
C LEU A 484 -0.57 35.90 24.62
N PHE A 485 -0.94 36.85 23.79
CA PHE A 485 0.01 37.48 22.88
C PHE A 485 0.31 38.90 23.37
N SER A 486 1.59 39.28 23.30
CA SER A 486 2.02 40.64 23.60
C SER A 486 1.80 41.56 22.40
N ASP A 487 1.99 41.00 21.20
CA ASP A 487 1.79 41.70 19.92
C ASP A 487 1.18 40.79 18.87
N VAL A 488 0.47 41.40 17.90
CA VAL A 488 -0.06 40.75 16.70
C VAL A 488 0.06 41.73 15.56
N HIS A 489 0.81 41.39 14.53
CA HIS A 489 1.06 42.22 13.35
C HIS A 489 1.15 41.41 12.07
N ASP A 490 0.98 42.07 10.94
CA ASP A 490 1.14 41.47 9.62
C ASP A 490 2.59 41.56 9.15
N GLU A 491 3.10 40.47 8.58
CA GLU A 491 4.39 40.43 7.89
C GLU A 491 4.23 40.30 6.37
N VAL A 492 5.32 40.55 5.65
CA VAL A 492 5.40 40.40 4.20
C VAL A 492 5.19 38.93 3.83
N GLY A 493 4.34 38.66 2.82
CA GLY A 493 4.06 37.29 2.35
C GLY A 493 2.78 36.69 2.92
N ASP A 494 1.81 37.53 3.31
CA ASP A 494 0.50 37.11 3.86
C ASP A 494 0.63 36.22 5.10
N VAL A 495 1.38 36.71 6.09
CA VAL A 495 1.60 36.04 7.37
C VAL A 495 1.20 36.96 8.50
N ILE A 496 0.43 36.46 9.47
CA ILE A 496 0.24 37.13 10.75
C ILE A 496 1.23 36.54 11.74
N VAL A 497 1.98 37.41 12.39
CA VAL A 497 2.85 37.08 13.50
C VAL A 497 2.23 37.49 14.82
N ALA A 498 2.16 36.54 15.75
CA ALA A 498 1.62 36.76 17.09
C ALA A 498 2.68 36.35 18.12
N ASP A 499 3.27 37.34 18.80
CA ASP A 499 4.27 37.10 19.82
C ASP A 499 3.64 36.65 21.12
N VAL A 500 4.08 35.52 21.66
CA VAL A 500 3.60 35.01 22.94
C VAL A 500 4.17 35.86 24.07
N SER A 501 3.32 36.41 24.91
CA SER A 501 3.78 37.24 26.03
C SER A 501 4.54 36.42 27.08
N ALA A 502 5.53 37.03 27.73
CA ALA A 502 6.21 36.38 28.87
C ALA A 502 5.25 35.96 29.96
N GLU A 503 4.23 36.75 30.21
CA GLU A 503 3.14 36.40 31.13
C GLU A 503 2.25 35.31 30.58
N GLY A 504 1.99 35.31 29.26
CA GLY A 504 1.26 34.24 28.57
C GLY A 504 1.93 32.90 28.68
N ILE A 505 3.26 32.83 28.48
CA ILE A 505 4.04 31.60 28.68
C ILE A 505 3.86 31.09 30.12
N LYS A 506 4.00 31.94 31.10
CA LYS A 506 3.80 31.59 32.51
C LYS A 506 2.38 31.12 32.81
N ILE A 507 1.39 31.78 32.23
CA ILE A 507 -0.04 31.41 32.31
C ILE A 507 -0.25 29.99 31.79
N LEU A 508 0.34 29.69 30.63
CA LEU A 508 0.21 28.38 29.98
C LEU A 508 0.88 27.24 30.76
N LEU A 509 1.89 27.56 31.55
CA LEU A 509 2.59 26.60 32.39
C LEU A 509 1.86 26.31 33.71
N ALA A 510 0.74 27.01 34.02
CA ALA A 510 -0.02 26.79 35.24
C ALA A 510 -1.02 25.62 35.09
N PRO A 511 -0.90 24.53 35.82
CA PRO A 511 -1.85 23.43 35.79
C PRO A 511 -3.09 23.69 36.69
N ASP A 512 -3.33 24.91 37.13
CA ASP A 512 -4.45 25.25 37.99
C ASP A 512 -5.77 25.15 37.23
N ARG A 513 -6.61 24.19 37.63
CA ARG A 513 -7.92 23.93 37.02
C ARG A 513 -8.86 25.12 37.10
N ASP A 514 -8.84 25.85 38.18
CA ASP A 514 -9.74 27.02 38.36
C ASP A 514 -9.31 28.16 37.44
N ARG A 515 -8.01 28.31 37.22
CA ARG A 515 -7.48 29.29 36.27
C ARG A 515 -7.69 28.90 34.83
N LEU A 516 -7.58 27.62 34.49
CA LEU A 516 -7.96 27.13 33.16
C LEU A 516 -9.46 27.35 32.90
N ASN A 517 -10.31 27.09 33.89
CA ASN A 517 -11.74 27.42 33.82
C ASN A 517 -11.95 28.93 33.64
N ALA A 518 -11.19 29.76 34.33
CA ALA A 518 -11.23 31.22 34.17
C ALA A 518 -10.80 31.63 32.74
N LEU A 519 -9.81 30.97 32.14
CA LEU A 519 -9.44 31.17 30.75
C LEU A 519 -10.57 30.80 29.79
N ILE A 520 -11.16 29.62 29.95
CA ILE A 520 -12.29 29.14 29.15
C ILE A 520 -13.46 30.14 29.27
N GLN A 521 -13.68 30.72 30.46
CA GLN A 521 -14.69 31.73 30.75
C GLN A 521 -14.27 33.17 30.41
N ARG A 522 -13.06 33.41 29.86
CA ARG A 522 -12.43 34.70 29.61
C ARG A 522 -12.02 35.44 30.89
N LYS A 523 -11.75 34.76 31.96
CA LYS A 523 -11.24 35.33 33.21
C LYS A 523 -9.74 35.14 33.31
N TYR A 524 -9.00 36.16 33.75
CA TYR A 524 -7.55 36.20 33.95
C TYR A 524 -7.24 36.69 35.37
N PRO A 525 -6.06 36.49 35.86
CA PRO A 525 -4.81 35.94 35.31
C PRO A 525 -4.49 34.51 35.77
N TYR A 526 -3.56 33.88 35.09
CA TYR A 526 -2.91 32.63 35.50
C TYR A 526 -1.65 32.90 36.31
N VAL A 527 -1.33 31.99 37.23
CA VAL A 527 -0.03 31.97 37.91
C VAL A 527 0.80 30.84 37.26
N PRO A 528 2.03 31.11 36.86
CA PRO A 528 2.88 30.08 36.30
C PRO A 528 3.17 29.01 37.35
N VAL A 529 3.22 27.76 36.89
CA VAL A 529 3.71 26.63 37.66
C VAL A 529 4.99 26.15 37.01
N ASP A 530 5.98 25.89 37.82
CA ASP A 530 7.23 25.27 37.32
C ASP A 530 6.92 23.88 36.80
N VAL A 531 7.01 23.71 35.48
CA VAL A 531 6.69 22.45 34.79
C VAL A 531 7.72 21.37 35.11
N GLY A 532 8.94 21.75 35.54
CA GLY A 532 9.97 20.83 35.96
C GLY A 532 9.60 20.01 37.20
N ALA A 533 8.66 20.53 38.03
CA ALA A 533 8.27 19.90 39.27
C ALA A 533 7.00 19.02 39.18
N GLN A 534 6.29 19.00 38.04
CA GLN A 534 4.94 18.41 37.98
C GLN A 534 4.66 17.50 36.77
N ILE A 535 5.66 17.04 36.07
CA ILE A 535 5.45 15.83 35.27
C ILE A 535 5.39 14.70 36.30
N PRO A 536 4.23 14.06 36.54
CA PRO A 536 4.22 12.89 37.39
C PRO A 536 5.15 11.89 36.70
N GLN A 537 6.30 11.63 37.30
CA GLN A 537 6.98 10.40 37.01
C GLN A 537 5.89 9.34 37.18
N SER A 538 5.64 8.54 36.16
CA SER A 538 4.84 7.35 36.31
C SER A 538 5.60 6.45 37.28
N THR A 539 5.44 6.74 38.57
CA THR A 539 5.86 5.84 39.63
C THR A 539 4.97 4.63 39.50
N GLY A 540 5.46 3.63 38.79
CA GLY A 540 5.01 2.28 38.92
C GLY A 540 5.36 1.81 40.34
N HIS A 541 4.69 2.33 41.32
CA HIS A 541 4.59 1.68 42.62
C HIS A 541 3.48 0.61 42.47
N ALA A 542 3.89 -0.58 42.02
CA ALA A 542 3.24 -1.75 42.50
C ALA A 542 3.49 -1.78 44.00
N GLU A 543 2.54 -1.31 44.81
CA GLU A 543 2.48 -1.66 46.21
C GLU A 543 2.42 -3.18 46.31
N SER A 544 3.50 -3.76 46.76
CA SER A 544 3.52 -5.11 47.33
C SER A 544 2.63 -5.08 48.57
N ARG A 545 1.45 -5.67 48.47
CA ARG A 545 0.79 -6.21 49.65
C ARG A 545 0.79 -7.72 49.53
N ALA A 546 1.41 -8.26 50.62
CA ALA A 546 1.48 -9.63 51.13
C ALA A 546 0.55 -10.68 50.50
#